data_d54b3cb9520561a6bce8213d87606220
#
_entry.id   d54b3cb9520561a6bce8213d87606220
#
_cell.length_a   1.000
_cell.length_b   1.000
_cell.length_c   1.000
_cell.angle_alpha   90.00
_cell.angle_beta   90.00
_cell.angle_gamma   90.00
#
_symmetry.space_group_name_H-M   'P 1'
#
loop_
_entity.id
_entity.type
_entity.pdbx_description
1 polymer ?
#
loop_
_entity_poly.entity_id
_entity_poly.type
_entity_poly.pdbx_seq_one_letter_code
_entity_poly.pdbx_strand_id
1 'polypeptide(L)'
;MSYEGELGEVSATGVSQAEMRTLTMKSGTVARFVATGSSTRADFGLYRWEMPANTGGATGHFHRTFSESFYVLDGKPSFFDGETWTQAEPGFFLYVPRGGIHGFRNDSPMPATFLILFSPGIAREGYFEALAEIGATGRHMSKADWAELYARFDQVMVEG
;
A
#
# COMPACT_ATOMS: atom_id res chain seq x y z
N MET A 1 8.68 -21.75 -0.15
CA MET A 1 8.45 -23.15 0.31
C MET A 1 7.74 -23.88 -0.83
N SER A 2 8.27 -25.02 -1.28
CA SER A 2 7.66 -25.79 -2.36
C SER A 2 6.52 -26.66 -1.84
N TYR A 3 5.54 -26.92 -2.70
CA TYR A 3 4.50 -27.90 -2.41
C TYR A 3 5.07 -29.32 -2.58
N GLU A 4 4.95 -30.13 -1.56
CA GLU A 4 5.56 -31.48 -1.51
C GLU A 4 4.54 -32.62 -1.70
N GLY A 5 3.27 -32.30 -1.91
CA GLY A 5 2.23 -33.29 -2.17
C GLY A 5 2.37 -33.95 -3.55
N GLU A 6 2.02 -35.23 -3.64
CA GLU A 6 2.03 -35.97 -4.92
C GLU A 6 0.89 -35.54 -5.84
N LEU A 7 -0.22 -35.06 -5.28
CA LEU A 7 -1.43 -34.60 -6.01
C LEU A 7 -1.71 -33.16 -5.64
N GLY A 8 -2.33 -32.43 -6.55
CA GLY A 8 -2.82 -31.08 -6.25
C GLY A 8 -3.93 -31.08 -5.19
N GLU A 9 -4.21 -29.92 -4.63
CA GLU A 9 -5.25 -29.69 -3.61
C GLU A 9 -6.37 -28.82 -4.15
N VAL A 10 -7.58 -29.03 -3.65
CA VAL A 10 -8.72 -28.13 -3.84
C VAL A 10 -8.62 -27.01 -2.78
N SER A 11 -7.74 -26.03 -3.00
CA SER A 11 -7.39 -25.00 -2.04
C SER A 11 -7.49 -23.57 -2.59
N ALA A 12 -7.87 -23.40 -3.87
CA ALA A 12 -8.07 -22.07 -4.43
C ALA A 12 -9.25 -21.37 -3.75
N THR A 13 -9.06 -20.08 -3.41
CA THR A 13 -10.09 -19.24 -2.81
C THR A 13 -10.28 -17.98 -3.64
N GLY A 14 -11.52 -17.50 -3.73
CA GLY A 14 -11.85 -16.26 -4.42
C GLY A 14 -12.65 -15.35 -3.50
N VAL A 15 -12.56 -14.04 -3.75
CA VAL A 15 -13.34 -13.01 -3.08
C VAL A 15 -13.84 -12.01 -4.11
N SER A 16 -15.14 -11.68 -4.06
CA SER A 16 -15.70 -10.64 -4.91
C SER A 16 -15.39 -9.25 -4.35
N GLN A 17 -15.37 -8.23 -5.22
CA GLN A 17 -15.12 -6.85 -4.77
C GLN A 17 -16.10 -6.39 -3.68
N ALA A 18 -17.34 -6.85 -3.72
CA ALA A 18 -18.36 -6.49 -2.73
C ALA A 18 -18.04 -7.03 -1.31
N GLU A 19 -17.28 -8.09 -1.23
CA GLU A 19 -16.88 -8.74 0.04
C GLU A 19 -15.57 -8.19 0.60
N MET A 20 -14.81 -7.43 -0.21
CA MET A 20 -13.53 -6.85 0.20
C MET A 20 -13.77 -5.74 1.22
N ARG A 21 -13.02 -5.80 2.32
CA ARG A 21 -12.98 -4.71 3.30
C ARG A 21 -12.41 -3.45 2.68
N THR A 22 -12.95 -2.29 3.05
CA THR A 22 -12.44 -0.97 2.66
C THR A 22 -12.15 -0.12 3.88
N LEU A 23 -11.15 0.76 3.75
CA LEU A 23 -10.90 1.87 4.66
C LEU A 23 -10.92 3.17 3.87
N THR A 24 -11.60 4.19 4.38
CA THR A 24 -11.57 5.53 3.81
C THR A 24 -10.68 6.42 4.66
N MET A 25 -9.66 6.99 4.04
CA MET A 25 -8.75 7.94 4.68
C MET A 25 -9.39 9.33 4.76
N LYS A 26 -8.87 10.20 5.63
CA LYS A 26 -9.33 11.59 5.74
C LYS A 26 -9.26 12.34 4.40
N SER A 27 -8.28 12.03 3.57
CA SER A 27 -8.11 12.59 2.22
C SER A 27 -9.20 12.20 1.23
N GLY A 28 -10.05 11.22 1.56
CA GLY A 28 -10.99 10.60 0.65
C GLY A 28 -10.42 9.40 -0.11
N THR A 29 -9.13 9.10 0.05
CA THR A 29 -8.52 7.89 -0.50
C THR A 29 -9.16 6.65 0.10
N VAL A 30 -9.52 5.67 -0.74
CA VAL A 30 -10.08 4.39 -0.33
C VAL A 30 -9.03 3.30 -0.53
N ALA A 31 -8.69 2.62 0.55
CA ALA A 31 -7.88 1.41 0.53
C ALA A 31 -8.81 0.19 0.55
N ARG A 32 -8.76 -0.65 -0.48
CA ARG A 32 -9.54 -1.89 -0.59
C ARG A 32 -8.62 -3.08 -0.40
N PHE A 33 -8.95 -3.95 0.55
CA PHE A 33 -8.16 -5.13 0.88
C PHE A 33 -8.53 -6.27 -0.07
N VAL A 34 -7.72 -6.46 -1.11
CA VAL A 34 -7.92 -7.52 -2.10
C VAL A 34 -7.46 -8.86 -1.54
N ALA A 35 -6.25 -8.90 -0.98
CA ALA A 35 -5.71 -10.04 -0.28
C ALA A 35 -4.78 -9.58 0.85
N THR A 36 -4.96 -10.14 2.03
CA THR A 36 -4.10 -9.87 3.18
C THR A 36 -3.05 -10.96 3.34
N GLY A 37 -2.00 -10.70 4.09
CA GLY A 37 -1.00 -11.73 4.40
C GLY A 37 -1.64 -12.98 5.05
N SER A 38 -2.68 -12.81 5.85
CA SER A 38 -3.40 -13.94 6.45
C SER A 38 -4.18 -14.77 5.43
N SER A 39 -4.69 -14.17 4.36
CA SER A 39 -5.44 -14.89 3.31
C SER A 39 -4.55 -15.56 2.27
N THR A 40 -3.27 -15.20 2.20
CA THR A 40 -2.29 -15.70 1.23
C THR A 40 -1.19 -16.56 1.86
N ARG A 41 -1.37 -17.02 3.10
CA ARG A 41 -0.32 -17.74 3.84
C ARG A 41 1.00 -16.98 3.93
N ALA A 42 0.91 -15.65 4.03
CA ALA A 42 2.03 -14.72 4.07
C ALA A 42 2.87 -14.61 2.78
N ASP A 43 2.42 -15.11 1.66
CA ASP A 43 3.14 -14.99 0.39
C ASP A 43 3.17 -13.54 -0.10
N PHE A 44 2.02 -12.85 -0.01
CA PHE A 44 1.90 -11.43 -0.37
C PHE A 44 0.69 -10.77 0.29
N GLY A 45 0.67 -9.45 0.27
CA GLY A 45 -0.51 -8.63 0.51
C GLY A 45 -0.84 -7.81 -0.73
N LEU A 46 -2.11 -7.71 -1.11
CA LEU A 46 -2.55 -6.97 -2.28
C LEU A 46 -3.68 -6.02 -1.91
N TYR A 47 -3.52 -4.75 -2.29
CA TYR A 47 -4.45 -3.67 -1.99
C TYR A 47 -4.76 -2.88 -3.25
N ARG A 48 -6.02 -2.48 -3.41
CA ARG A 48 -6.44 -1.52 -4.42
C ARG A 48 -6.54 -0.15 -3.76
N TRP A 49 -5.82 0.82 -4.30
CA TRP A 49 -5.71 2.18 -3.80
C TRP A 49 -6.43 3.14 -4.75
N GLU A 50 -7.47 3.80 -4.25
CA GLU A 50 -8.31 4.70 -5.04
C GLU A 50 -8.16 6.11 -4.49
N MET A 51 -7.46 6.97 -5.24
CA MET A 51 -7.13 8.34 -4.81
C MET A 51 -8.00 9.36 -5.54
N PRO A 52 -8.63 10.31 -4.81
CA PRO A 52 -9.22 11.47 -5.44
C PRO A 52 -8.21 12.30 -6.23
N ALA A 53 -8.70 13.19 -7.08
CA ALA A 53 -7.87 14.19 -7.75
C ALA A 53 -7.14 15.08 -6.74
N ASN A 54 -5.94 15.52 -7.08
CA ASN A 54 -5.13 16.46 -6.29
C ASN A 54 -4.96 16.04 -4.82
N THR A 55 -4.62 14.77 -4.60
CA THR A 55 -4.53 14.17 -3.27
C THR A 55 -3.10 13.76 -2.96
N GLY A 56 -2.60 14.18 -1.80
CA GLY A 56 -1.33 13.69 -1.25
C GLY A 56 -1.40 12.21 -0.89
N GLY A 57 -0.24 11.58 -0.82
CA GLY A 57 -0.09 10.17 -0.44
C GLY A 57 1.12 9.97 0.46
N ALA A 58 1.79 8.84 0.33
CA ALA A 58 3.00 8.54 1.08
C ALA A 58 4.18 9.38 0.56
N THR A 59 4.83 10.10 1.46
CA THR A 59 6.09 10.80 1.17
C THR A 59 7.26 9.83 1.15
N GLY A 60 8.46 10.29 0.82
CA GLY A 60 9.65 9.45 0.69
C GLY A 60 9.92 8.59 1.92
N HIS A 61 9.97 7.28 1.74
CA HIS A 61 10.22 6.28 2.79
C HIS A 61 10.74 4.99 2.18
N PHE A 62 11.20 4.06 3.03
CA PHE A 62 11.57 2.70 2.63
C PHE A 62 11.17 1.68 3.69
N HIS A 63 11.22 0.41 3.31
CA HIS A 63 10.93 -0.74 4.18
C HIS A 63 12.14 -1.68 4.21
N ARG A 64 12.37 -2.33 5.35
CA ARG A 64 13.54 -3.22 5.55
C ARG A 64 13.21 -4.69 5.26
N THR A 65 11.98 -5.11 5.54
CA THR A 65 11.62 -6.54 5.60
C THR A 65 10.77 -7.03 4.44
N PHE A 66 10.24 -6.13 3.62
CA PHE A 66 9.41 -6.47 2.46
C PHE A 66 9.69 -5.57 1.26
N SER A 67 9.36 -6.06 0.08
CA SER A 67 9.29 -5.28 -1.15
C SER A 67 7.88 -4.74 -1.37
N GLU A 68 7.77 -3.65 -2.12
CA GLU A 68 6.51 -3.05 -2.50
C GLU A 68 6.47 -2.84 -4.02
N SER A 69 5.34 -3.15 -4.63
CA SER A 69 5.17 -2.97 -6.07
C SER A 69 3.84 -2.27 -6.35
N PHE A 70 3.81 -1.50 -7.43
CA PHE A 70 2.65 -0.74 -7.85
C PHE A 70 2.30 -1.06 -9.29
N TYR A 71 1.00 -1.15 -9.58
CA TYR A 71 0.50 -1.28 -10.94
C TYR A 71 -0.69 -0.36 -11.16
N VAL A 72 -0.58 0.57 -12.10
CA VAL A 72 -1.61 1.58 -12.36
C VAL A 72 -2.73 0.99 -13.20
N LEU A 73 -3.95 1.08 -12.69
CA LEU A 73 -5.17 0.63 -13.37
C LEU A 73 -5.87 1.77 -14.12
N ASP A 74 -5.93 2.96 -13.51
CA ASP A 74 -6.64 4.11 -14.05
C ASP A 74 -6.05 5.43 -13.54
N GLY A 75 -6.22 6.51 -14.30
CA GLY A 75 -5.72 7.83 -13.93
C GLY A 75 -4.22 8.00 -14.15
N LYS A 76 -3.66 9.06 -13.58
CA LYS A 76 -2.26 9.46 -13.74
C LYS A 76 -1.61 9.82 -12.39
N PRO A 77 -1.45 8.85 -11.49
CA PRO A 77 -0.74 9.10 -10.23
C PRO A 77 0.74 9.35 -10.49
N SER A 78 1.41 9.97 -9.52
CA SER A 78 2.86 10.18 -9.55
C SER A 78 3.55 9.31 -8.51
N PHE A 79 4.67 8.72 -8.89
CA PHE A 79 5.52 7.91 -8.02
C PHE A 79 6.91 8.52 -7.88
N PHE A 80 7.45 8.46 -6.67
CA PHE A 80 8.80 8.86 -6.32
C PHE A 80 9.69 7.62 -6.24
N ASP A 81 10.85 7.64 -6.89
CA ASP A 81 11.80 6.52 -6.92
C ASP A 81 13.03 6.72 -6.02
N GLY A 82 13.01 7.76 -5.19
CA GLY A 82 14.13 8.18 -4.35
C GLY A 82 14.90 9.37 -4.91
N GLU A 83 14.75 9.69 -6.20
CA GLU A 83 15.40 10.81 -6.86
C GLU A 83 14.40 11.71 -7.57
N THR A 84 13.49 11.14 -8.33
CA THR A 84 12.55 11.88 -9.19
C THR A 84 11.10 11.43 -8.99
N TRP A 85 10.17 12.34 -9.28
CA TRP A 85 8.76 12.06 -9.40
C TRP A 85 8.39 11.79 -10.85
N THR A 86 7.78 10.65 -11.11
CA THR A 86 7.29 10.29 -12.45
C THR A 86 5.77 10.21 -12.43
N GLN A 87 5.09 10.95 -13.31
CA GLN A 87 3.67 10.77 -13.55
C GLN A 87 3.47 9.51 -14.39
N ALA A 88 2.69 8.57 -13.85
CA ALA A 88 2.43 7.28 -14.48
C ALA A 88 1.12 7.29 -15.27
N GLU A 89 0.97 6.35 -16.17
CA GLU A 89 -0.25 6.07 -16.92
C GLU A 89 -0.74 4.64 -16.65
N PRO A 90 -1.99 4.29 -16.98
CA PRO A 90 -2.47 2.92 -16.87
C PRO A 90 -1.52 1.92 -17.55
N GLY A 91 -1.21 0.82 -16.85
CA GLY A 91 -0.22 -0.17 -17.28
C GLY A 91 1.20 0.07 -16.76
N PHE A 92 1.47 1.20 -16.12
CA PHE A 92 2.77 1.46 -15.49
C PHE A 92 2.98 0.53 -14.29
N PHE A 93 4.18 -0.06 -14.19
CA PHE A 93 4.61 -0.91 -13.09
C PHE A 93 5.86 -0.35 -12.43
N LEU A 94 5.85 -0.27 -11.11
CA LEU A 94 7.01 0.11 -10.30
C LEU A 94 7.32 -1.01 -9.31
N TYR A 95 8.54 -1.53 -9.32
CA TYR A 95 9.05 -2.45 -8.30
C TYR A 95 10.00 -1.72 -7.35
N VAL A 96 9.71 -1.82 -6.06
CA VAL A 96 10.55 -1.25 -4.99
C VAL A 96 11.11 -2.39 -4.15
N PRO A 97 12.42 -2.68 -4.23
CA PRO A 97 13.05 -3.69 -3.38
C PRO A 97 13.10 -3.23 -1.93
N ARG A 98 13.44 -4.14 -1.02
CA ARG A 98 13.76 -3.79 0.37
C ARG A 98 14.82 -2.70 0.39
N GLY A 99 14.61 -1.63 1.16
CA GLY A 99 15.51 -0.48 1.23
C GLY A 99 15.32 0.55 0.10
N GLY A 100 14.48 0.27 -0.89
CA GLY A 100 14.18 1.23 -1.97
C GLY A 100 13.37 2.41 -1.48
N ILE A 101 13.90 3.62 -1.66
CA ILE A 101 13.17 4.86 -1.31
C ILE A 101 12.07 5.08 -2.33
N HIS A 102 10.85 5.32 -1.86
CA HIS A 102 9.71 5.56 -2.74
C HIS A 102 8.63 6.40 -2.06
N GLY A 103 7.67 6.82 -2.86
CA GLY A 103 6.48 7.55 -2.42
C GLY A 103 5.47 7.62 -3.54
N PHE A 104 4.26 8.09 -3.25
CA PHE A 104 3.23 8.28 -4.27
C PHE A 104 2.27 9.40 -3.88
N ARG A 105 1.66 10.00 -4.90
CA ARG A 105 0.62 11.03 -4.78
C ARG A 105 -0.19 11.11 -6.06
N ASN A 106 -1.32 11.77 -6.04
CA ASN A 106 -2.09 12.08 -7.24
C ASN A 106 -2.19 13.59 -7.44
N ASP A 107 -1.26 14.16 -8.19
CA ASP A 107 -1.25 15.59 -8.54
C ASP A 107 -2.14 15.90 -9.76
N SER A 108 -2.75 14.87 -10.36
CA SER A 108 -3.58 15.06 -11.53
C SER A 108 -4.99 15.59 -11.16
N PRO A 109 -5.68 16.27 -12.09
CA PRO A 109 -7.04 16.74 -11.85
C PRO A 109 -8.11 15.64 -11.95
N MET A 110 -7.71 14.38 -12.10
CA MET A 110 -8.59 13.21 -12.21
C MET A 110 -8.29 12.22 -11.10
N PRO A 111 -9.27 11.40 -10.68
CA PRO A 111 -9.01 10.30 -9.78
C PRO A 111 -7.99 9.32 -10.37
N ALA A 112 -7.28 8.60 -9.52
CA ALA A 112 -6.33 7.57 -9.91
C ALA A 112 -6.55 6.29 -9.10
N THR A 113 -6.33 5.15 -9.73
CA THR A 113 -6.45 3.84 -9.10
C THR A 113 -5.24 2.98 -9.46
N PHE A 114 -4.65 2.36 -8.46
CA PHE A 114 -3.53 1.44 -8.64
C PHE A 114 -3.56 0.31 -7.61
N LEU A 115 -2.87 -0.78 -7.91
CA LEU A 115 -2.65 -1.88 -7.00
C LEU A 115 -1.33 -1.67 -6.26
N ILE A 116 -1.30 -2.07 -5.00
CA ILE A 116 -0.09 -2.15 -4.16
C ILE A 116 0.07 -3.60 -3.75
N LEU A 117 1.26 -4.17 -4.01
CA LEU A 117 1.64 -5.53 -3.63
C LEU A 117 2.79 -5.47 -2.64
N PHE A 118 2.62 -6.09 -1.48
CA PHE A 118 3.69 -6.30 -0.49
C PHE A 118 4.13 -7.76 -0.51
N SER A 119 5.43 -8.02 -0.58
CA SER A 119 5.97 -9.38 -0.52
C SER A 119 7.24 -9.44 0.35
N PRO A 120 7.28 -10.34 1.34
CA PRO A 120 6.21 -11.24 1.81
C PRO A 120 4.99 -10.50 2.36
N GLY A 121 3.89 -11.21 2.55
CA GLY A 121 2.65 -10.68 3.11
C GLY A 121 2.78 -10.41 4.59
N ILE A 122 3.10 -9.18 4.93
CA ILE A 122 3.11 -8.68 6.31
C ILE A 122 1.77 -8.02 6.63
N ALA A 123 1.48 -7.86 7.92
CA ALA A 123 0.23 -7.26 8.38
C ALA A 123 0.24 -5.73 8.23
N ARG A 124 0.11 -5.23 7.00
CA ARG A 124 0.01 -3.78 6.71
C ARG A 124 -1.35 -3.19 7.10
N GLU A 125 -2.36 -4.04 7.28
CA GLU A 125 -3.71 -3.63 7.65
C GLU A 125 -3.72 -2.75 8.89
N GLY A 126 -2.98 -3.11 9.93
CA GLY A 126 -2.87 -2.35 11.17
C GLY A 126 -2.32 -0.93 10.96
N TYR A 127 -1.39 -0.76 10.04
CA TYR A 127 -0.87 0.56 9.68
C TYR A 127 -1.93 1.43 8.99
N PHE A 128 -2.63 0.88 8.02
CA PHE A 128 -3.70 1.59 7.31
C PHE A 128 -4.87 1.92 8.25
N GLU A 129 -5.24 1.00 9.14
CA GLU A 129 -6.26 1.23 10.17
C GLU A 129 -5.87 2.37 11.11
N ALA A 130 -4.61 2.40 11.55
CA ALA A 130 -4.10 3.47 12.41
C ALA A 130 -4.15 4.84 11.70
N LEU A 131 -3.73 4.92 10.44
CA LEU A 131 -3.81 6.15 9.66
C LEU A 131 -5.25 6.63 9.48
N ALA A 132 -6.18 5.72 9.18
CA ALA A 132 -7.59 6.04 9.04
C ALA A 132 -8.20 6.54 10.36
N GLU A 133 -7.89 5.90 11.48
CA GLU A 133 -8.34 6.30 12.82
C GLU A 133 -7.80 7.66 13.23
N ILE A 134 -6.50 7.90 13.06
CA ILE A 134 -5.87 9.19 13.35
C ILE A 134 -6.53 10.31 12.54
N GLY A 135 -6.77 10.06 11.25
CA GLY A 135 -7.44 11.02 10.38
C GLY A 135 -8.89 11.28 10.78
N ALA A 136 -9.64 10.24 11.14
CA ALA A 136 -11.05 10.34 11.51
C ALA A 136 -11.27 11.05 12.85
N THR A 137 -10.44 10.76 13.85
CA THR A 137 -10.55 11.34 15.20
C THR A 137 -9.88 12.70 15.32
N GLY A 138 -8.92 13.01 14.44
CA GLY A 138 -8.10 14.22 14.52
C GLY A 138 -7.22 14.25 15.78
N ARG A 139 -6.96 13.08 16.43
CA ARG A 139 -6.13 13.06 17.63
C ARG A 139 -4.73 13.57 17.32
N HIS A 140 -4.19 14.31 18.27
CA HIS A 140 -2.86 14.82 18.13
C HIS A 140 -1.81 13.71 18.22
N MET A 141 -0.89 13.70 17.26
CA MET A 141 0.26 12.80 17.21
C MET A 141 1.52 13.59 17.43
N SER A 142 2.24 13.29 18.51
CA SER A 142 3.55 13.86 18.76
C SER A 142 4.58 13.24 17.78
N LYS A 143 5.77 13.84 17.69
CA LYS A 143 6.87 13.27 16.91
C LYS A 143 7.26 11.87 17.39
N ALA A 144 7.17 11.62 18.70
CA ALA A 144 7.44 10.31 19.30
C ALA A 144 6.37 9.28 18.92
N ASP A 145 5.07 9.67 18.92
CA ASP A 145 3.97 8.78 18.52
C ASP A 145 4.10 8.34 17.07
N TRP A 146 4.46 9.26 16.17
CA TRP A 146 4.72 8.94 14.77
C TRP A 146 5.91 7.98 14.63
N ALA A 147 7.01 8.23 15.35
CA ALA A 147 8.19 7.37 15.31
C ALA A 147 7.88 5.95 15.78
N GLU A 148 7.08 5.80 16.84
CA GLU A 148 6.63 4.49 17.33
C GLU A 148 5.75 3.76 16.31
N LEU A 149 4.78 4.46 15.72
CA LEU A 149 3.90 3.90 14.69
C LEU A 149 4.72 3.41 13.48
N TYR A 150 5.64 4.22 12.99
CA TYR A 150 6.49 3.86 11.86
C TYR A 150 7.39 2.66 12.17
N ALA A 151 8.03 2.65 13.36
CA ALA A 151 8.88 1.53 13.77
C ALA A 151 8.09 0.22 13.86
N ARG A 152 6.87 0.27 14.37
CA ARG A 152 5.98 -0.89 14.52
C ARG A 152 5.63 -1.54 13.17
N PHE A 153 5.52 -0.76 12.11
CA PHE A 153 5.09 -1.23 10.79
C PHE A 153 6.19 -1.18 9.72
N ASP A 154 7.45 -1.13 10.13
CA ASP A 154 8.60 -1.09 9.22
C ASP A 154 8.48 0.02 8.16
N GLN A 155 8.17 1.22 8.62
CA GLN A 155 8.10 2.44 7.83
C GLN A 155 9.27 3.34 8.22
N VAL A 156 10.26 3.52 7.35
CA VAL A 156 11.41 4.39 7.62
C VAL A 156 11.30 5.64 6.75
N MET A 157 10.95 6.76 7.38
CA MET A 157 10.80 8.03 6.66
C MET A 157 12.15 8.60 6.29
N VAL A 158 12.26 9.12 5.06
CA VAL A 158 13.43 9.82 4.56
C VAL A 158 13.21 11.31 4.74
N GLU A 159 14.14 11.97 5.44
CA GLU A 159 14.13 13.44 5.54
C GLU A 159 14.47 14.02 4.16
N GLY A 160 13.55 14.82 3.63
CA GLY A 160 13.71 15.54 2.37
C GLY A 160 14.43 16.86 2.59
#